data_13575d303ee135dd4f7b593c8fa08310
#
_entry.id   13575d303ee135dd4f7b593c8fa08310
#
_cell.length_a   1.000
_cell.length_b   1.000
_cell.length_c   1.000
_cell.angle_alpha   90.00
_cell.angle_beta   90.00
_cell.angle_gamma   90.00
#
_symmetry.space_group_name_H-M   'P 1'
#
loop_
_entity.id
_entity.type
_entity.pdbx_description
1 polymer ?
#
loop_
_entity_poly.entity_id
_entity_poly.type
_entity_poly.pdbx_seq_one_letter_code
_entity_poly.pdbx_strand_id
1 'polypeptide(L)'
;MKLLYFAWVRERVGKPQEDVELPATVATVGDLMAWLAKRGDEYAHAFENPKIIRAAIDRAHVRADATIAGAREIAFFPPMTGG
;
A
#
# COMPACT_ATOMS: atom_id res chain seq x y z
N MET A 1 2.92 11.59 -3.25
CA MET A 1 3.09 10.14 -3.45
C MET A 1 1.83 9.55 -4.03
N LYS A 2 1.93 8.92 -5.19
CA LYS A 2 0.80 8.29 -5.84
C LYS A 2 0.65 6.86 -5.34
N LEU A 3 -0.54 6.51 -4.88
CA LEU A 3 -0.84 5.16 -4.42
C LEU A 3 -1.87 4.54 -5.34
N LEU A 4 -1.65 3.30 -5.73
CA LEU A 4 -2.55 2.53 -6.58
C LEU A 4 -3.06 1.33 -5.80
N TYR A 5 -4.35 1.06 -5.92
CA TYR A 5 -4.97 -0.06 -5.22
C TYR A 5 -5.61 -1.00 -6.25
N PHE A 6 -5.42 -2.29 -6.06
CA PHE A 6 -5.92 -3.30 -6.99
C PHE A 6 -6.74 -4.36 -6.29
N ALA A 7 -7.63 -4.98 -7.04
CA ALA A 7 -8.43 -6.11 -6.60
C ALA A 7 -9.16 -5.82 -5.29
N TRP A 8 -9.12 -6.74 -4.31
CA TRP A 8 -9.89 -6.53 -3.09
C TRP A 8 -9.33 -5.40 -2.23
N VAL A 9 -8.05 -5.04 -2.40
CA VAL A 9 -7.51 -3.85 -1.70
C VAL A 9 -8.25 -2.61 -2.18
N ARG A 10 -8.43 -2.47 -3.50
CA ARG A 10 -9.17 -1.36 -4.09
C ARG A 10 -10.62 -1.34 -3.59
N GLU A 11 -11.24 -2.51 -3.54
CA GLU A 11 -12.63 -2.60 -3.09
C GLU A 11 -12.79 -2.17 -1.65
N ARG A 12 -11.88 -2.55 -0.78
CA ARG A 12 -11.93 -2.20 0.63
C ARG A 12 -11.62 -0.73 0.88
N VAL A 13 -10.63 -0.18 0.19
CA VAL A 13 -10.28 1.24 0.30
C VAL A 13 -11.37 2.12 -0.32
N GLY A 14 -11.98 1.65 -1.41
CA GLY A 14 -13.07 2.35 -2.05
C GLY A 14 -12.65 3.28 -3.18
N LYS A 15 -11.40 3.20 -3.60
CA LYS A 15 -10.91 4.02 -4.72
C LYS A 15 -9.76 3.30 -5.41
N PRO A 16 -9.54 3.55 -6.71
CA PRO A 16 -8.46 2.87 -7.44
C PRO A 16 -7.09 3.49 -7.23
N GLN A 17 -7.04 4.76 -6.89
CA GLN A 17 -5.77 5.46 -6.68
C GLN A 17 -6.00 6.75 -5.92
N GLU A 18 -4.93 7.28 -5.35
CA GLU A 18 -4.97 8.58 -4.68
C GLU A 18 -3.56 9.13 -4.54
N ASP A 19 -3.48 10.44 -4.35
CA ASP A 19 -2.23 11.09 -4.00
C ASP A 19 -2.27 11.44 -2.52
N VAL A 20 -1.18 11.16 -1.83
CA VAL A 20 -1.08 11.45 -0.40
C VAL A 20 0.23 12.17 -0.10
N GLU A 21 0.23 12.96 0.95
CA GLU A 21 1.44 13.55 1.49
C GLU A 21 1.83 12.74 2.71
N LEU A 22 3.00 12.13 2.65
CA LEU A 22 3.46 11.25 3.71
C LEU A 22 4.34 12.00 4.70
N PRO A 23 4.17 11.75 6.01
CA PRO A 23 5.10 12.31 6.98
C PRO A 23 6.47 11.66 6.81
N ALA A 24 7.50 12.39 7.22
CA ALA A 24 8.88 11.91 7.08
C ALA A 24 9.15 10.63 7.88
N THR A 25 8.30 10.33 8.84
CA THR A 25 8.43 9.11 9.66
C THR A 25 8.05 7.85 8.91
N VAL A 26 7.37 7.97 7.77
CA VAL A 26 7.01 6.83 6.94
C VAL A 26 8.17 6.56 5.99
N ALA A 27 8.97 5.56 6.30
CA ALA A 27 10.21 5.28 5.58
C ALA A 27 10.16 4.02 4.72
N THR A 28 9.33 3.05 5.08
CA THR A 28 9.25 1.76 4.37
C THR A 28 7.82 1.49 3.92
N VAL A 29 7.68 0.47 3.06
CA VAL A 29 6.36 0.00 2.64
C VAL A 29 5.51 -0.42 3.85
N GLY A 30 6.12 -1.12 4.81
CA GLY A 30 5.42 -1.52 6.03
C GLY A 30 4.94 -0.33 6.85
N ASP A 31 5.78 0.70 6.97
CA ASP A 31 5.40 1.94 7.64
C ASP A 31 4.22 2.59 6.93
N LEU A 32 4.24 2.57 5.59
CA LEU A 32 3.17 3.14 4.79
C LEU A 32 1.84 2.41 5.03
N MET A 33 1.88 1.08 5.05
CA MET A 33 0.67 0.30 5.33
C MET A 33 0.11 0.61 6.72
N ALA A 34 0.98 0.73 7.72
CA ALA A 34 0.57 1.06 9.08
C ALA A 34 -0.05 2.46 9.15
N TRP A 35 0.54 3.40 8.42
CA TRP A 35 0.01 4.77 8.35
C TRP A 35 -1.35 4.81 7.67
N LEU A 36 -1.49 4.07 6.55
CA LEU A 36 -2.76 3.99 5.84
C LEU A 36 -3.86 3.39 6.71
N ALA A 37 -3.54 2.35 7.47
CA ALA A 37 -4.52 1.68 8.32
C ALA A 37 -5.16 2.60 9.35
N LYS A 38 -4.51 3.73 9.66
CA LYS A 38 -5.02 4.69 10.63
C LYS A 38 -5.84 5.82 10.02
N ARG A 39 -6.04 5.80 8.70
CA ARG A 39 -6.74 6.89 8.01
C ARG A 39 -8.26 6.79 8.04
N GLY A 40 -8.79 5.66 8.43
CA GLY A 40 -10.22 5.45 8.48
C GLY A 40 -10.55 3.97 8.50
N ASP A 41 -11.83 3.65 8.72
CA ASP A 41 -12.26 2.26 8.83
C ASP A 41 -12.02 1.47 7.56
N GLU A 42 -12.22 2.08 6.39
CA GLU A 42 -11.99 1.42 5.11
C GLU A 42 -10.52 1.05 4.95
N TYR A 43 -9.61 1.91 5.39
CA TYR A 43 -8.18 1.63 5.34
C TYR A 43 -7.78 0.59 6.39
N ALA A 44 -8.36 0.69 7.59
CA ALA A 44 -8.09 -0.30 8.62
C ALA A 44 -8.51 -1.69 8.15
N HIS A 45 -9.64 -1.78 7.45
CA HIS A 45 -10.12 -3.04 6.91
C HIS A 45 -9.21 -3.54 5.77
N ALA A 46 -8.84 -2.65 4.85
CA ALA A 46 -8.00 -3.02 3.73
C ALA A 46 -6.63 -3.54 4.18
N PHE A 47 -6.04 -2.92 5.18
CA PHE A 47 -4.69 -3.23 5.64
C PHE A 47 -4.66 -3.95 6.99
N GLU A 48 -5.76 -4.63 7.36
CA GLU A 48 -5.82 -5.34 8.63
C GLU A 48 -4.82 -6.49 8.74
N ASN A 49 -4.44 -7.06 7.60
CA ASN A 49 -3.44 -8.12 7.56
C ASN A 49 -2.37 -7.76 6.53
N PRO A 50 -1.43 -6.88 6.89
CA PRO A 50 -0.43 -6.41 5.93
C PRO A 50 0.48 -7.51 5.41
N LYS A 51 0.59 -8.63 6.11
CA LYS A 51 1.46 -9.73 5.67
C LYS A 51 1.00 -10.35 4.35
N ILE A 52 -0.28 -10.28 4.04
CA ILE A 52 -0.79 -10.85 2.79
C ILE A 52 -0.89 -9.84 1.66
N ILE A 53 -0.60 -8.57 1.94
CA ILE A 53 -0.64 -7.55 0.90
C ILE A 53 0.72 -7.44 0.24
N ARG A 54 0.72 -7.42 -1.08
CA ARG A 54 1.93 -7.25 -1.87
C ARG A 54 2.06 -5.80 -2.30
N ALA A 55 3.29 -5.38 -2.56
CA ALA A 55 3.55 -4.01 -2.98
C ALA A 55 4.54 -3.97 -4.13
N ALA A 56 4.39 -2.95 -4.97
CA ALA A 56 5.35 -2.67 -6.03
C ALA A 56 5.67 -1.18 -6.00
N ILE A 57 6.96 -0.85 -6.01
CA ILE A 57 7.44 0.53 -6.09
C ILE A 57 7.86 0.75 -7.54
N ASP A 58 7.24 1.75 -8.18
CA ASP A 58 7.53 2.08 -9.58
C ASP A 58 7.54 0.84 -10.46
N ARG A 59 6.53 -0.03 -10.24
CA ARG A 59 6.27 -1.28 -10.98
C ARG A 59 7.20 -2.43 -10.64
N ALA A 60 8.09 -2.26 -9.66
CA ALA A 60 8.98 -3.34 -9.22
C ALA A 60 8.46 -3.91 -7.91
N HIS A 61 8.27 -5.23 -7.85
CA HIS A 61 7.83 -5.89 -6.63
C HIS A 61 8.87 -5.73 -5.54
N VAL A 62 8.40 -5.40 -4.34
CA VAL A 62 9.28 -5.18 -3.19
C VAL A 62 8.68 -5.82 -1.95
N ARG A 63 9.51 -5.95 -0.92
CA ARG A 63 9.06 -6.43 0.39
C ARG A 63 8.66 -5.26 1.28
N ALA A 64 8.04 -5.59 2.40
CA ALA A 64 7.55 -4.58 3.34
C ALA A 64 8.67 -3.73 3.94
N ASP A 65 9.89 -4.24 3.98
CA ASP A 65 11.05 -3.51 4.52
C ASP A 65 11.72 -2.60 3.49
N ALA A 66 11.23 -2.57 2.25
CA ALA A 66 11.80 -1.71 1.22
C ALA A 66 11.56 -0.25 1.55
N THR A 67 12.58 0.58 1.33
CA THR A 67 12.45 2.02 1.51
C THR A 67 11.60 2.62 0.39
N ILE A 68 10.78 3.60 0.75
CA ILE A 68 9.95 4.30 -0.23
C ILE A 68 10.58 5.62 -0.69
N ALA A 69 11.78 5.92 -0.22
CA ALA A 69 12.47 7.16 -0.62
C ALA A 69 12.67 7.18 -2.13
N GLY A 70 12.27 8.28 -2.76
CA GLY A 70 12.41 8.46 -4.19
C GLY A 70 11.36 7.75 -5.04
N ALA A 71 10.44 7.02 -4.43
CA ALA A 71 9.38 6.35 -5.19
C ALA A 71 8.42 7.36 -5.81
N ARG A 72 8.00 7.09 -7.03
CA ARG A 72 7.00 7.91 -7.72
C ARG A 72 5.60 7.38 -7.46
N GLU A 73 5.46 6.07 -7.44
CA GLU A 73 4.18 5.44 -7.16
C GLU A 73 4.39 4.14 -6.42
N ILE A 74 3.40 3.76 -5.61
CA ILE A 74 3.41 2.50 -4.90
C ILE A 74 2.05 1.84 -5.11
N ALA A 75 2.07 0.59 -5.57
CA ALA A 75 0.86 -0.17 -5.79
C ALA A 75 0.71 -1.22 -4.69
N PHE A 76 -0.54 -1.42 -4.26
CA PHE A 76 -0.88 -2.47 -3.30
C PHE A 76 -1.88 -3.43 -3.95
N PHE A 77 -1.63 -4.70 -3.79
CA PHE A 77 -2.46 -5.73 -4.41
C PHE A 77 -2.40 -7.01 -3.56
N PRO A 78 -3.39 -7.90 -3.72
CA PRO A 78 -3.38 -9.16 -2.99
C PRO A 78 -2.35 -10.12 -3.57
N PRO A 79 -1.99 -11.17 -2.83
CA PRO A 79 -1.08 -12.17 -3.39
C PRO A 79 -1.69 -12.82 -4.61
N MET A 80 -0.83 -13.15 -5.56
CA MET A 80 -1.24 -13.89 -6.75
C MET A 80 -1.52 -15.32 -6.32
N THR A 81 -2.78 -15.68 -6.39
CA THR A 81 -3.15 -17.05 -6.11
C THR A 81 -3.39 -17.75 -7.44
N GLY A 82 -2.88 -18.73 -7.66
CA GLY A 82 -3.15 -19.33 -8.85
C GLY A 82 -2.18 -19.76 -9.46
N GLY A 83 -1.71 -19.52 -8.77
CA GLY A 83 -0.80 -20.18 -9.33
C GLY A 83 -1.18 -20.70 -10.47
#